data_bc35dc6965af810da87562e5f7e47c38
#
_entry.id   bc35dc6965af810da87562e5f7e47c38
#
_cell.length_a   1.000
_cell.length_b   1.000
_cell.length_c   1.000
_cell.angle_alpha   90.00
_cell.angle_beta   90.00
_cell.angle_gamma   90.00
#
_symmetry.space_group_name_H-M   'P 1'
#
loop_
_entity.id
_entity.type
_entity.pdbx_description
1 polymer ?
#
loop_
_entity_poly.entity_id
_entity_poly.type
_entity_poly.pdbx_seq_one_letter_code
_entity_poly.pdbx_strand_id
1 'polypeptide(L)'
;MNKTDKILVTGASGFIGSHLLRLLWEKGYQNLRATSYSRDLREEDKWERKIEHRLGDLQDAEFCKSVSKDVDVVFHCAANTSNALDTKENPLLHVTPNVEMNVNLMEQSWKNKVKKFLFISKD
;
A
#
# COMPACT_ATOMS: atom_id res chain seq x y z
N MET A 1 14.21 -9.18 7.26
CA MET A 1 12.88 -8.76 7.75
C MET A 1 12.47 -9.69 8.87
N ASN A 2 12.19 -9.13 10.05
CA ASN A 2 11.82 -9.90 11.24
C ASN A 2 10.32 -10.15 11.29
N LYS A 3 9.92 -11.28 11.88
CA LYS A 3 8.50 -11.62 12.02
C LYS A 3 7.71 -10.62 12.86
N THR A 4 8.39 -9.87 13.71
CA THR A 4 7.78 -8.85 14.57
C THR A 4 7.76 -7.47 13.93
N ASP A 5 8.41 -7.28 12.78
CA ASP A 5 8.41 -5.99 12.08
C ASP A 5 6.99 -5.57 11.70
N LYS A 6 6.71 -4.29 11.86
CA LYS A 6 5.46 -3.71 11.37
C LYS A 6 5.58 -3.50 9.87
N ILE A 7 4.71 -4.14 9.13
CA ILE A 7 4.74 -4.14 7.66
C ILE A 7 3.49 -3.45 7.12
N LEU A 8 3.70 -2.43 6.31
CA LEU A 8 2.62 -1.74 5.59
C LEU A 8 2.55 -2.28 4.16
N VAL A 9 1.36 -2.71 3.77
CA VAL A 9 1.07 -3.08 2.38
C VAL A 9 0.05 -2.11 1.83
N THR A 10 0.42 -1.34 0.83
CA THR A 10 -0.51 -0.44 0.15
C THR A 10 -1.15 -1.14 -1.04
N GLY A 11 -2.32 -0.67 -1.46
CA GLY A 11 -3.04 -1.30 -2.56
C GLY A 11 -3.49 -2.71 -2.21
N ALA A 12 -3.87 -2.93 -0.96
CA ALA A 12 -4.18 -4.26 -0.44
C ALA A 12 -5.42 -4.89 -1.09
N SER A 13 -6.31 -4.09 -1.69
CA SER A 13 -7.47 -4.59 -2.41
C SER A 13 -7.16 -5.00 -3.86
N GLY A 14 -5.99 -4.66 -4.36
CA GLY A 14 -5.56 -5.05 -5.71
C GLY A 14 -5.09 -6.48 -5.78
N PHE A 15 -4.87 -6.97 -6.99
CA PHE A 15 -4.46 -8.36 -7.21
C PHE A 15 -3.12 -8.66 -6.54
N ILE A 16 -2.11 -7.85 -6.82
CA ILE A 16 -0.77 -8.07 -6.26
C ILE A 16 -0.76 -7.85 -4.75
N GLY A 17 -1.35 -6.73 -4.31
CA GLY A 17 -1.36 -6.38 -2.89
C GLY A 17 -2.07 -7.42 -2.03
N SER A 18 -3.21 -7.92 -2.48
CA SER A 18 -3.96 -8.92 -1.74
C SER A 18 -3.22 -10.25 -1.64
N HIS A 19 -2.57 -10.68 -2.72
CA HIS A 19 -1.77 -11.90 -2.72
C HIS A 19 -0.55 -11.77 -1.82
N LEU A 20 0.13 -10.63 -1.87
CA LEU A 20 1.29 -10.39 -1.02
C LEU A 20 0.89 -10.37 0.46
N LEU A 21 -0.22 -9.73 0.78
CA LEU A 21 -0.71 -9.65 2.15
C LEU A 21 -0.99 -11.05 2.71
N ARG A 22 -1.65 -11.89 1.94
CA ARG A 22 -1.92 -13.28 2.34
C ARG A 22 -0.62 -14.08 2.49
N LEU A 23 0.31 -13.93 1.57
CA LEU A 23 1.58 -14.64 1.63
C LEU A 23 2.37 -14.27 2.89
N LEU A 24 2.42 -12.97 3.21
CA LEU A 24 3.08 -12.51 4.43
C LEU A 24 2.44 -13.11 5.67
N TRP A 25 1.12 -13.11 5.73
CA TRP A 25 0.38 -13.69 6.86
C TRP A 25 0.69 -15.17 7.01
N GLU A 26 0.63 -15.94 5.91
CA GLU A 26 0.88 -17.38 5.94
C GLU A 26 2.32 -17.72 6.33
N LYS A 27 3.27 -16.84 6.02
CA LYS A 27 4.66 -17.03 6.40
C LYS A 27 4.97 -16.57 7.82
N GLY A 28 3.98 -16.11 8.56
CA GLY A 28 4.15 -15.73 9.96
C GLY A 28 4.41 -14.25 10.20
N TYR A 29 4.40 -13.41 9.17
CA TYR A 29 4.49 -11.96 9.32
C TYR A 29 3.09 -11.43 9.57
N GLN A 30 2.71 -11.32 10.82
CA GLN A 30 1.31 -11.02 11.17
C GLN A 30 1.10 -9.62 11.72
N ASN A 31 2.16 -8.84 11.91
CA ASN A 31 2.05 -7.44 12.33
C ASN A 31 1.89 -6.57 11.09
N LEU A 32 0.72 -6.68 10.45
CA LEU A 32 0.45 -6.09 9.16
C LEU A 32 -0.51 -4.92 9.25
N ARG A 33 -0.22 -3.89 8.47
CA ARG A 33 -1.14 -2.78 8.23
C ARG A 33 -1.40 -2.71 6.73
N ALA A 34 -2.66 -2.73 6.33
CA ALA A 34 -3.06 -2.71 4.94
C ALA A 34 -3.79 -1.41 4.64
N THR A 35 -3.54 -0.81 3.48
CA THR A 35 -4.31 0.34 3.02
C THR A 35 -5.00 0.04 1.71
N SER A 36 -6.21 0.58 1.57
CA SER A 36 -7.00 0.53 0.36
C SER A 36 -7.63 1.90 0.14
N TYR A 37 -7.94 2.21 -1.11
CA TYR A 37 -8.58 3.51 -1.41
C TYR A 37 -10.03 3.53 -0.97
N SER A 38 -10.81 2.53 -1.35
CA SER A 38 -12.25 2.52 -1.10
C SER A 38 -12.80 1.19 -0.62
N ARG A 39 -12.02 0.11 -0.68
CA ARG A 39 -12.52 -1.23 -0.36
C ARG A 39 -11.93 -1.75 0.94
N ASP A 40 -12.80 -2.05 1.90
CA ASP A 40 -12.40 -2.65 3.16
C ASP A 40 -12.41 -4.18 3.02
N LEU A 41 -11.24 -4.80 3.17
CA LEU A 41 -11.09 -6.24 3.02
C LEU A 41 -11.49 -7.05 4.25
N ARG A 42 -11.71 -6.40 5.39
CA ARG A 42 -11.96 -7.11 6.66
C ARG A 42 -13.22 -7.95 6.64
N GLU A 43 -14.15 -7.68 5.74
CA GLU A 43 -15.41 -8.41 5.64
C GLU A 43 -15.32 -9.65 4.75
N GLU A 44 -14.23 -9.80 3.99
CA GLU A 44 -14.12 -10.87 3.01
C GLU A 44 -13.52 -12.16 3.56
N ASP A 45 -12.66 -12.07 4.57
CA ASP A 45 -11.98 -13.23 5.11
C ASP A 45 -11.75 -13.05 6.61
N LYS A 46 -11.82 -14.15 7.36
CA LYS A 46 -11.70 -14.10 8.81
C LYS A 46 -10.31 -13.66 9.30
N TRP A 47 -9.26 -14.07 8.61
CA TRP A 47 -7.91 -13.72 9.04
C TRP A 47 -7.63 -12.23 8.84
N GLU A 48 -8.24 -11.60 7.86
CA GLU A 48 -8.03 -10.18 7.56
C GLU A 48 -8.55 -9.28 8.67
N ARG A 49 -9.48 -9.76 9.50
CA ARG A 49 -9.96 -9.01 10.65
C ARG A 49 -8.92 -8.86 11.75
N LYS A 50 -7.86 -9.67 11.69
CA LYS A 50 -6.79 -9.65 12.70
C LYS A 50 -5.69 -8.65 12.38
N ILE A 51 -5.72 -8.04 11.21
CA ILE A 51 -4.73 -7.04 10.83
C ILE A 51 -5.37 -5.65 10.80
N GLU A 52 -4.51 -4.64 10.82
CA GLU A 52 -4.98 -3.26 10.77
C GLU A 52 -5.32 -2.85 9.33
N HIS A 53 -6.48 -2.26 9.13
CA HIS A 53 -6.90 -1.74 7.83
C HIS A 53 -7.13 -0.24 7.92
N ARG A 54 -6.67 0.49 6.91
CA ARG A 54 -6.87 1.92 6.78
C ARG A 54 -7.37 2.24 5.37
N LEU A 55 -8.48 2.94 5.26
CA LEU A 55 -9.00 3.41 3.99
C LEU A 55 -8.62 4.88 3.81
N GLY A 56 -8.10 5.23 2.66
CA GLY A 56 -7.72 6.61 2.37
C GLY A 56 -6.97 6.74 1.07
N ASP A 57 -6.66 8.00 0.75
CA ASP A 57 -6.02 8.37 -0.50
C ASP A 57 -4.54 8.68 -0.27
N LEU A 58 -3.66 7.93 -0.91
CA LEU A 58 -2.21 8.15 -0.81
C LEU A 58 -1.74 9.42 -1.51
N GLN A 59 -2.62 10.09 -2.24
CA GLN A 59 -2.33 11.44 -2.72
C GLN A 59 -2.37 12.47 -1.60
N ASP A 60 -2.95 12.11 -0.46
CA ASP A 60 -3.00 12.95 0.73
C ASP A 60 -1.77 12.67 1.60
N ALA A 61 -0.89 13.66 1.75
CA ALA A 61 0.33 13.52 2.53
C ALA A 61 0.06 13.20 4.00
N GLU A 62 -1.01 13.73 4.58
CA GLU A 62 -1.36 13.45 5.96
C GLU A 62 -1.77 11.98 6.16
N PHE A 63 -2.48 11.42 5.19
CA PHE A 63 -2.81 10.00 5.24
C PHE A 63 -1.54 9.14 5.14
N CYS A 64 -0.62 9.50 4.24
CA CYS A 64 0.66 8.80 4.11
C CYS A 64 1.47 8.87 5.41
N LYS A 65 1.49 10.03 6.06
CA LYS A 65 2.16 10.20 7.35
C LYS A 65 1.55 9.27 8.41
N SER A 66 0.23 9.20 8.47
CA SER A 66 -0.48 8.38 9.43
C SER A 66 -0.22 6.89 9.21
N VAL A 67 -0.28 6.41 7.97
CA VAL A 67 -0.15 4.97 7.69
C VAL A 67 1.27 4.47 7.77
N SER A 68 2.27 5.33 7.59
CA SER A 68 3.68 4.95 7.69
C SER A 68 4.25 5.10 9.09
N LYS A 69 3.46 5.59 10.03
CA LYS A 69 3.91 5.77 11.41
C LYS A 69 4.18 4.42 12.08
N ASP A 70 5.34 4.31 12.70
CA ASP A 70 5.78 3.10 13.42
C ASP A 70 5.94 1.87 12.52
N VAL A 71 6.08 2.07 11.22
CA VAL A 71 6.27 1.00 10.25
C VAL A 71 7.74 0.74 10.02
N ASP A 72 8.12 -0.53 9.95
CA ASP A 72 9.50 -0.94 9.66
C ASP A 72 9.73 -1.18 8.18
N VAL A 73 8.75 -1.77 7.49
CA VAL A 73 8.87 -2.16 6.07
C VAL A 73 7.61 -1.76 5.32
N VAL A 74 7.78 -1.16 4.16
CA VAL A 74 6.68 -0.79 3.27
C VAL A 74 6.77 -1.60 1.99
N PHE A 75 5.67 -2.27 1.64
CA PHE A 75 5.46 -2.83 0.30
C PHE A 75 4.42 -1.96 -0.39
N HIS A 76 4.88 -1.16 -1.34
CA HIS A 76 4.01 -0.21 -2.04
C HIS A 76 3.48 -0.85 -3.32
N CYS A 77 2.25 -1.34 -3.26
CA CYS A 77 1.56 -1.98 -4.38
C CYS A 77 0.48 -1.10 -4.98
N ALA A 78 0.17 0.02 -4.35
CA ALA A 78 -0.89 0.89 -4.84
C ALA A 78 -0.47 1.57 -6.14
N ALA A 79 -1.37 1.58 -7.09
CA ALA A 79 -1.21 2.32 -8.33
C ALA A 79 -2.58 2.77 -8.79
N ASN A 80 -2.65 3.99 -9.29
CA ASN A 80 -3.86 4.47 -9.91
C ASN A 80 -3.84 3.99 -11.37
N THR A 81 -4.61 2.95 -11.63
CA THR A 81 -4.70 2.38 -12.96
C THR A 81 -6.02 2.76 -13.59
N SER A 82 -5.99 3.18 -14.84
CA SER A 82 -7.19 3.27 -15.63
C SER A 82 -7.05 2.37 -16.85
N ASN A 83 -8.03 2.35 -17.72
CA ASN A 83 -7.97 1.48 -18.87
C ASN A 83 -6.94 1.98 -19.88
N ALA A 84 -6.58 1.11 -20.83
CA ALA A 84 -5.59 1.43 -21.85
C ALA A 84 -6.01 2.59 -22.73
N LEU A 85 -7.31 2.79 -22.90
CA LEU A 85 -7.83 3.87 -23.72
C LEU A 85 -7.51 5.23 -23.11
N ASP A 86 -7.75 5.38 -21.81
CA ASP A 86 -7.44 6.63 -21.11
C ASP A 86 -5.95 6.93 -21.17
N THR A 87 -5.12 5.92 -20.95
CA THR A 87 -3.67 6.07 -21.03
C THR A 87 -3.24 6.52 -22.42
N LYS A 88 -3.88 5.97 -23.46
CA LYS A 88 -3.56 6.28 -24.85
C LYS A 88 -3.97 7.70 -25.22
N GLU A 89 -5.13 8.14 -24.77
CA GLU A 89 -5.65 9.47 -25.10
C GLU A 89 -5.02 10.58 -24.28
N ASN A 90 -4.71 10.29 -23.00
CA ASN A 90 -4.12 11.27 -22.11
C ASN A 90 -3.19 10.57 -21.11
N PRO A 91 -1.94 10.37 -21.49
CA PRO A 91 -0.98 9.67 -20.64
C PRO A 91 -0.75 10.37 -19.29
N LEU A 92 -0.99 11.66 -19.19
CA LEU A 92 -0.79 12.39 -17.94
C LEU A 92 -1.87 12.08 -16.89
N LEU A 93 -3.00 11.48 -17.30
CA LEU A 93 -4.02 11.06 -16.33
C LEU A 93 -3.49 10.05 -15.31
N HIS A 94 -2.52 9.26 -15.72
CA HIS A 94 -1.93 8.25 -14.83
C HIS A 94 -0.67 8.71 -14.15
N VAL A 95 0.16 9.44 -14.87
CA VAL A 95 1.49 9.80 -14.39
C VAL A 95 1.39 10.68 -13.15
N THR A 96 0.54 11.72 -13.18
CA THR A 96 0.49 12.67 -12.08
C THR A 96 -0.01 12.06 -10.77
N PRO A 97 -1.17 11.35 -10.74
CA PRO A 97 -1.62 10.74 -9.49
C PRO A 97 -0.65 9.71 -8.94
N ASN A 98 -0.05 8.89 -9.79
CA ASN A 98 0.91 7.89 -9.35
C ASN A 98 2.17 8.53 -8.80
N VAL A 99 2.65 9.58 -9.42
CA VAL A 99 3.82 10.32 -8.94
C VAL A 99 3.52 10.94 -7.58
N GLU A 100 2.36 11.55 -7.41
CA GLU A 100 1.96 12.14 -6.13
C GLU A 100 1.90 11.09 -5.02
N MET A 101 1.27 9.93 -5.29
CA MET A 101 1.20 8.85 -4.31
C MET A 101 2.60 8.35 -3.93
N ASN A 102 3.44 8.13 -4.92
CA ASN A 102 4.77 7.60 -4.69
C ASN A 102 5.62 8.59 -3.90
N VAL A 103 5.62 9.86 -4.30
CA VAL A 103 6.40 10.89 -3.63
C VAL A 103 5.92 11.08 -2.19
N ASN A 104 4.61 11.19 -1.99
CA ASN A 104 4.05 11.38 -0.65
C ASN A 104 4.38 10.21 0.27
N LEU A 105 4.19 8.99 -0.21
CA LEU A 105 4.44 7.82 0.63
C LEU A 105 5.94 7.65 0.91
N MET A 106 6.79 7.83 -0.07
CA MET A 106 8.23 7.73 0.11
C MET A 106 8.75 8.79 1.07
N GLU A 107 8.30 10.04 0.92
CA GLU A 107 8.72 11.13 1.79
C GLU A 107 8.28 10.90 3.24
N GLN A 108 7.03 10.54 3.44
CA GLN A 108 6.53 10.30 4.80
C GLN A 108 7.14 9.05 5.42
N SER A 109 7.39 8.02 4.62
CA SER A 109 8.09 6.82 5.08
C SER A 109 9.51 7.15 5.55
N TRP A 110 10.21 7.99 4.78
CA TRP A 110 11.55 8.44 5.16
C TRP A 110 11.52 9.23 6.47
N LYS A 111 10.58 10.17 6.60
CA LYS A 111 10.43 10.97 7.82
C LYS A 111 10.10 10.11 9.03
N ASN A 112 9.34 9.04 8.83
CA ASN A 112 8.95 8.10 9.88
C ASN A 112 10.00 7.01 10.14
N LYS A 113 11.16 7.10 9.48
CA LYS A 113 12.30 6.20 9.69
C LYS A 113 12.00 4.75 9.34
N VAL A 114 11.22 4.54 8.29
CA VAL A 114 10.98 3.20 7.74
C VAL A 114 12.31 2.61 7.29
N LYS A 115 12.57 1.36 7.66
CA LYS A 115 13.85 0.70 7.39
C LYS A 115 13.99 0.26 5.93
N LYS A 116 12.90 -0.24 5.34
CA LYS A 116 12.90 -0.73 3.96
C LYS A 116 11.64 -0.28 3.24
N PHE A 117 11.81 0.17 2.02
CA PHE A 117 10.71 0.56 1.14
C PHE A 117 10.85 -0.20 -0.17
N LEU A 118 9.87 -1.07 -0.48
CA LEU A 118 9.87 -1.86 -1.70
C LEU A 118 8.71 -1.40 -2.59
N PHE A 119 9.05 -1.02 -3.79
CA PHE A 119 8.08 -0.63 -4.80
C PHE A 119 7.77 -1.85 -5.67
N ILE A 120 6.52 -2.28 -5.65
CA ILE A 120 6.10 -3.42 -6.45
C ILE A 120 5.53 -2.90 -7.75
N SER A 121 6.25 -3.12 -8.83
CA SER A 121 5.86 -2.65 -10.14
C SER A 121 5.14 -3.75 -10.89
N LYS A 122 4.07 -3.35 -11.56
CA LYS A 122 3.33 -4.24 -12.45
C LYS A 122 3.87 -4.07 -13.87
N ASP A 123 4.50 -5.06 -14.39
CA ASP A 123 4.95 -5.08 -15.78
C ASP A 123 4.21 -6.12 -16.57
#